data_4fde7fa945c77dc3646f17841289d2da
#
_entry.id   4fde7fa945c77dc3646f17841289d2da
#
_cell.length_a   1.000
_cell.length_b   1.000
_cell.length_c   1.000
_cell.angle_alpha   90.00
_cell.angle_beta   90.00
_cell.angle_gamma   90.00
#
_symmetry.space_group_name_H-M   'P 1'
#
loop_
_entity.id
_entity.type
_entity.pdbx_description
1 polymer ?
#
loop_
_entity_poly.entity_id
_entity_poly.type
_entity_poly.pdbx_seq_one_letter_code
_entity_poly.pdbx_strand_id
1 'polypeptide(L)'
;LQQAEVLCGYTVYLNLVRPLFPEKETYSTGMTKELDRCRWALETARAGRAVALVCSGDAGVYGMASPLLELALGYPDVTVEVVPGLTAALSGGAVLGAPLAHDFCVISLSDRLTPWEVIETRLACAARGDFALALYNPSSKGRPDYLQKAVRILRTNGKTPETVCGIVRNIG
;
A
#
# COMPACT_ATOMS: atom_id res chain seq x y z
N LEU A 1 17.48 5.66 -2.66
CA LEU A 1 17.24 6.74 -3.63
C LEU A 1 18.54 7.42 -4.07
N GLN A 2 19.54 7.58 -3.18
CA GLN A 2 20.83 8.23 -3.53
C GLN A 2 21.55 7.56 -4.70
N GLN A 3 21.53 6.24 -4.76
CA GLN A 3 22.22 5.43 -5.80
C GLN A 3 21.46 5.37 -7.12
N ALA A 4 20.17 5.68 -7.13
CA ALA A 4 19.38 5.67 -8.34
C ALA A 4 19.70 6.89 -9.23
N GLU A 5 19.73 6.70 -10.55
CA GLU A 5 19.86 7.76 -11.53
C GLU A 5 18.49 8.38 -11.85
N VAL A 6 17.43 7.56 -11.80
CA VAL A 6 16.08 7.97 -12.12
C VAL A 6 15.12 7.55 -11.01
N LEU A 7 14.21 8.45 -10.67
CA LEU A 7 13.11 8.19 -9.74
C LEU A 7 11.81 8.02 -10.54
N CYS A 8 11.18 6.86 -10.40
CA CYS A 8 9.90 6.54 -11.03
C CYS A 8 8.81 6.42 -9.96
N GLY A 9 7.60 6.90 -10.22
CA GLY A 9 6.53 6.74 -9.22
C GLY A 9 5.21 7.40 -9.58
N TYR A 10 4.25 7.24 -8.66
CA TYR A 10 3.02 8.03 -8.71
C TYR A 10 3.34 9.50 -8.43
N THR A 11 2.73 10.40 -9.19
CA THR A 11 3.05 11.84 -9.15
C THR A 11 3.05 12.41 -7.72
N VAL A 12 2.07 12.02 -6.90
CA VAL A 12 1.96 12.53 -5.52
C VAL A 12 3.16 12.08 -4.67
N TYR A 13 3.62 10.84 -4.81
CA TYR A 13 4.75 10.32 -4.04
C TYR A 13 6.08 10.91 -4.51
N LEU A 14 6.24 11.10 -5.80
CA LEU A 14 7.43 11.77 -6.34
C LEU A 14 7.52 13.22 -5.88
N ASN A 15 6.41 13.93 -5.76
CA ASN A 15 6.41 15.29 -5.26
C ASN A 15 6.93 15.42 -3.82
N LEU A 16 6.80 14.36 -3.01
CA LEU A 16 7.34 14.32 -1.65
C LEU A 16 8.87 14.14 -1.62
N VAL A 17 9.43 13.36 -2.55
CA VAL A 17 10.85 13.04 -2.56
C VAL A 17 11.67 13.97 -3.45
N ARG A 18 11.06 14.59 -4.44
CA ARG A 18 11.71 15.49 -5.40
C ARG A 18 12.49 16.65 -4.77
N PRO A 19 12.00 17.30 -3.70
CA PRO A 19 12.78 18.35 -3.02
C PRO A 19 14.07 17.86 -2.39
N LEU A 20 14.18 16.55 -2.09
CA LEU A 20 15.37 15.93 -1.52
C LEU A 20 16.39 15.51 -2.57
N PHE A 21 15.97 15.39 -3.84
CA PHE A 21 16.78 14.94 -4.97
C PHE A 21 16.44 15.76 -6.23
N PRO A 22 16.63 17.08 -6.20
CA PRO A 22 16.21 17.98 -7.28
C PRO A 22 16.96 17.74 -8.59
N GLU A 23 18.16 17.17 -8.51
CA GLU A 23 19.03 16.87 -9.66
C GLU A 23 18.63 15.59 -10.42
N LYS A 24 17.78 14.73 -9.82
CA LYS A 24 17.45 13.44 -10.43
C LYS A 24 16.34 13.56 -11.45
N GLU A 25 16.53 12.84 -12.55
CA GLU A 25 15.47 12.64 -13.54
C GLU A 25 14.27 11.92 -12.87
N THR A 26 13.06 12.34 -13.22
CA THR A 26 11.85 11.74 -12.68
C THR A 26 10.90 11.31 -13.78
N TYR A 27 10.34 10.10 -13.65
CA TYR A 27 9.24 9.62 -14.47
C TYR A 27 8.01 9.42 -13.61
N SER A 28 6.94 10.15 -13.90
CA SER A 28 5.70 10.07 -13.13
C SER A 28 4.50 9.72 -14.01
N THR A 29 3.57 8.98 -13.43
CA THR A 29 2.27 8.73 -14.05
C THR A 29 1.16 8.97 -13.05
N GLY A 30 -0.05 9.21 -13.56
CA GLY A 30 -1.26 9.33 -12.74
C GLY A 30 -1.70 8.00 -12.13
N MET A 31 -2.83 8.05 -11.45
CA MET A 31 -3.52 6.87 -10.91
C MET A 31 -3.96 5.91 -12.03
N THR A 32 -4.07 4.62 -11.75
CA THR A 32 -4.44 3.54 -12.68
C THR A 32 -3.41 3.25 -13.78
N LYS A 33 -2.17 3.72 -13.62
CA LYS A 33 -1.04 3.51 -14.53
C LYS A 33 0.10 2.72 -13.89
N GLU A 34 -0.27 1.82 -12.96
CA GLU A 34 0.68 1.05 -12.17
C GLU A 34 1.57 0.16 -13.06
N LEU A 35 0.96 -0.58 -13.98
CA LEU A 35 1.70 -1.47 -14.89
C LEU A 35 2.57 -0.70 -15.88
N ASP A 36 2.12 0.46 -16.35
CA ASP A 36 2.90 1.31 -17.24
C ASP A 36 4.18 1.79 -16.53
N ARG A 37 4.06 2.18 -15.24
CA ARG A 37 5.23 2.54 -14.41
C ARG A 37 6.21 1.39 -14.24
N CYS A 38 5.69 0.18 -13.94
CA CYS A 38 6.52 -1.00 -13.79
C CYS A 38 7.27 -1.32 -15.07
N ARG A 39 6.59 -1.34 -16.21
CA ARG A 39 7.24 -1.59 -17.51
C ARG A 39 8.30 -0.55 -17.82
N TRP A 40 7.97 0.71 -17.65
CA TRP A 40 8.93 1.79 -17.90
C TRP A 40 10.16 1.66 -17.02
N ALA A 41 9.99 1.34 -15.72
CA ALA A 41 11.10 1.15 -14.80
C ALA A 41 12.00 -0.04 -15.22
N LEU A 42 11.40 -1.17 -15.60
CA LEU A 42 12.13 -2.36 -16.08
C LEU A 42 12.86 -2.11 -17.40
N GLU A 43 12.21 -1.44 -18.37
CA GLU A 43 12.84 -1.08 -19.65
C GLU A 43 14.03 -0.14 -19.44
N THR A 44 13.88 0.84 -18.56
CA THR A 44 14.95 1.79 -18.23
C THR A 44 16.11 1.09 -17.51
N ALA A 45 15.81 0.16 -16.60
CA ALA A 45 16.83 -0.63 -15.92
C ALA A 45 17.55 -1.58 -16.89
N ARG A 46 16.83 -2.22 -17.83
CA ARG A 46 17.41 -3.05 -18.88
C ARG A 46 18.35 -2.26 -19.81
N ALA A 47 18.09 -0.97 -19.99
CA ALA A 47 18.99 -0.08 -20.70
C ALA A 47 20.26 0.32 -19.90
N GLY A 48 20.50 -0.28 -18.73
CA GLY A 48 21.68 -0.09 -17.90
C GLY A 48 21.61 1.04 -16.89
N ARG A 49 20.44 1.62 -16.66
CA ARG A 49 20.26 2.73 -15.70
C ARG A 49 19.76 2.23 -14.33
N ALA A 50 20.26 2.81 -13.26
CA ALA A 50 19.76 2.53 -11.91
C ALA A 50 18.44 3.30 -11.65
N VAL A 51 17.34 2.56 -11.48
CA VAL A 51 16.00 3.12 -11.32
C VAL A 51 15.47 2.83 -9.91
N ALA A 52 14.90 3.83 -9.23
CA ALA A 52 14.13 3.64 -8.01
C ALA A 52 12.64 3.85 -8.28
N LEU A 53 11.83 2.80 -8.09
CA LEU A 53 10.36 2.89 -8.12
C LEU A 53 9.86 3.27 -6.73
N VAL A 54 9.41 4.51 -6.58
CA VAL A 54 8.99 5.09 -5.30
C VAL A 54 7.55 4.72 -4.96
N CYS A 55 7.37 4.17 -3.76
CA CYS A 55 6.07 3.88 -3.14
C CYS A 55 5.90 4.65 -1.85
N SER A 56 4.66 4.86 -1.41
CA SER A 56 4.36 5.33 -0.05
C SER A 56 4.26 4.13 0.90
N GLY A 57 4.74 4.29 2.13
CA GLY A 57 4.72 3.24 3.13
C GLY A 57 5.70 2.11 2.83
N ASP A 58 5.21 0.90 2.66
CA ASP A 58 5.98 -0.28 2.31
C ASP A 58 5.61 -0.77 0.90
N ALA A 59 6.60 -1.04 0.06
CA ALA A 59 6.39 -1.46 -1.33
C ALA A 59 5.68 -2.82 -1.46
N GLY A 60 5.80 -3.69 -0.44
CA GLY A 60 5.16 -5.01 -0.39
C GLY A 60 3.77 -5.01 0.23
N VAL A 61 3.36 -3.92 0.90
CA VAL A 61 2.04 -3.83 1.55
C VAL A 61 1.11 -2.92 0.74
N TYR A 62 0.32 -3.51 -0.15
CA TYR A 62 -0.54 -2.82 -1.13
C TYR A 62 0.21 -1.80 -2.00
N GLY A 63 1.52 -2.00 -2.16
CA GLY A 63 2.42 -1.18 -2.96
C GLY A 63 2.72 -1.79 -4.33
N MET A 64 3.82 -1.35 -4.94
CA MET A 64 4.19 -1.69 -6.31
C MET A 64 5.12 -2.90 -6.43
N ALA A 65 5.58 -3.50 -5.30
CA ALA A 65 6.55 -4.60 -5.36
C ALA A 65 5.98 -5.82 -6.08
N SER A 66 4.74 -6.25 -5.73
CA SER A 66 4.14 -7.43 -6.35
C SER A 66 3.95 -7.30 -7.87
N PRO A 67 3.29 -6.27 -8.42
CA PRO A 67 3.15 -6.13 -9.87
C PRO A 67 4.49 -5.90 -10.59
N LEU A 68 5.47 -5.25 -9.94
CA LEU A 68 6.81 -5.10 -10.51
C LEU A 68 7.53 -6.44 -10.63
N LEU A 69 7.54 -7.25 -9.57
CA LEU A 69 8.19 -8.56 -9.54
C LEU A 69 7.53 -9.55 -10.53
N GLU A 70 6.21 -9.50 -10.66
CA GLU A 70 5.48 -10.30 -11.65
C GLU A 70 5.92 -9.95 -13.08
N LEU A 71 6.00 -8.66 -13.41
CA LEU A 71 6.48 -8.22 -14.73
C LEU A 71 7.98 -8.50 -14.94
N ALA A 72 8.78 -8.45 -13.87
CA ALA A 72 10.23 -8.69 -13.94
C ALA A 72 10.59 -10.11 -14.37
N LEU A 73 9.66 -11.07 -14.29
CA LEU A 73 9.85 -12.41 -14.87
C LEU A 73 10.14 -12.38 -16.38
N GLY A 74 9.68 -11.36 -17.08
CA GLY A 74 9.98 -11.11 -18.49
C GLY A 74 11.30 -10.35 -18.75
N TYR A 75 12.07 -10.01 -17.69
CA TYR A 75 13.31 -9.22 -17.76
C TYR A 75 14.44 -9.91 -16.97
N PRO A 76 14.92 -11.09 -17.43
CA PRO A 76 15.88 -11.91 -16.66
C PRO A 76 17.23 -11.20 -16.39
N ASP A 77 17.55 -10.18 -17.18
CA ASP A 77 18.79 -9.40 -17.04
C ASP A 77 18.66 -8.21 -16.06
N VAL A 78 17.46 -7.99 -15.50
CA VAL A 78 17.19 -6.90 -14.55
C VAL A 78 17.09 -7.45 -13.14
N THR A 79 17.93 -6.95 -12.25
CA THR A 79 17.84 -7.25 -10.81
C THR A 79 16.88 -6.28 -10.13
N VAL A 80 15.91 -6.83 -9.41
CA VAL A 80 14.96 -6.05 -8.59
C VAL A 80 15.24 -6.28 -7.13
N GLU A 81 15.50 -5.20 -6.41
CA GLU A 81 15.63 -5.19 -4.95
C GLU A 81 14.41 -4.48 -4.33
N VAL A 82 13.77 -5.12 -3.37
CA VAL A 82 12.67 -4.50 -2.62
C VAL A 82 13.21 -3.96 -1.30
N VAL A 83 13.22 -2.64 -1.17
CA VAL A 83 13.62 -1.97 0.08
C VAL A 83 12.38 -1.87 0.97
N PRO A 84 12.39 -2.45 2.19
CA PRO A 84 11.27 -2.38 3.11
C PRO A 84 11.04 -0.95 3.61
N GLY A 85 9.79 -0.63 3.91
CA GLY A 85 9.36 0.66 4.42
C GLY A 85 8.42 0.53 5.62
N LEU A 86 7.97 1.66 6.15
CA LEU A 86 7.00 1.70 7.24
C LEU A 86 5.58 1.81 6.68
N THR A 87 4.88 0.70 6.63
CA THR A 87 3.47 0.71 6.21
C THR A 87 2.59 1.49 7.18
N ALA A 88 1.52 2.10 6.69
CA ALA A 88 0.61 2.94 7.48
C ALA A 88 0.03 2.24 8.72
N ALA A 89 -0.12 0.91 8.70
CA ALA A 89 -0.53 0.15 9.89
C ALA A 89 0.46 0.32 11.04
N LEU A 90 1.76 0.22 10.78
CA LEU A 90 2.81 0.30 11.79
C LEU A 90 3.05 1.76 12.22
N SER A 91 3.18 2.69 11.26
CA SER A 91 3.38 4.10 11.58
C SER A 91 2.15 4.71 12.27
N GLY A 92 0.93 4.36 11.84
CA GLY A 92 -0.30 4.75 12.51
C GLY A 92 -0.45 4.12 13.89
N GLY A 93 -0.08 2.85 14.03
CA GLY A 93 -0.05 2.15 15.32
C GLY A 93 0.85 2.84 16.33
N ALA A 94 2.04 3.31 15.92
CA ALA A 94 2.95 4.05 16.79
C ALA A 94 2.32 5.35 17.35
N VAL A 95 1.58 6.08 16.51
CA VAL A 95 0.87 7.31 16.93
C VAL A 95 -0.29 7.00 17.87
N LEU A 96 -0.95 5.86 17.70
CA LEU A 96 -2.10 5.43 18.51
C LEU A 96 -1.72 4.71 19.81
N GLY A 97 -0.44 4.60 20.16
CA GLY A 97 0.00 3.96 21.39
C GLY A 97 0.13 2.43 21.28
N ALA A 98 0.60 1.95 20.13
CA ALA A 98 0.91 0.54 19.87
C ALA A 98 -0.27 -0.44 19.98
N PRO A 99 -1.43 -0.19 19.31
CA PRO A 99 -2.61 -1.07 19.36
C PRO A 99 -2.41 -2.42 18.69
N LEU A 100 -1.26 -2.66 18.06
CA LEU A 100 -0.89 -3.88 17.33
C LEU A 100 0.05 -4.79 18.13
N ALA A 101 0.02 -4.69 19.48
CA ALA A 101 0.90 -5.46 20.36
C ALA A 101 0.56 -6.97 20.42
N HIS A 102 -0.65 -7.35 20.02
CA HIS A 102 -1.09 -8.74 19.84
C HIS A 102 -1.24 -9.09 18.36
N ASP A 103 -1.83 -10.24 18.08
CA ASP A 103 -2.08 -10.67 16.72
C ASP A 103 -2.95 -9.66 15.97
N PHE A 104 -2.50 -9.29 14.79
CA PHE A 104 -3.21 -8.31 13.98
C PHE A 104 -3.28 -8.74 12.52
N CYS A 105 -4.25 -8.21 11.81
CA CYS A 105 -4.37 -8.39 10.37
C CYS A 105 -4.58 -7.07 9.65
N VAL A 106 -4.12 -7.03 8.40
CA VAL A 106 -4.25 -5.89 7.49
C VAL A 106 -5.23 -6.26 6.40
N ILE A 107 -6.31 -5.49 6.26
CA ILE A 107 -7.37 -5.75 5.27
C ILE A 107 -7.61 -4.49 4.45
N SER A 108 -7.48 -4.62 3.12
CA SER A 108 -7.91 -3.56 2.21
C SER A 108 -9.40 -3.68 1.91
N LEU A 109 -10.12 -2.58 2.05
CA LEU A 109 -11.53 -2.48 1.65
C LEU A 109 -11.71 -2.17 0.15
N SER A 110 -10.62 -2.18 -0.63
CA SER A 110 -10.70 -1.96 -2.07
C SER A 110 -11.13 -3.23 -2.80
N ASP A 111 -12.26 -3.16 -3.49
CA ASP A 111 -12.82 -4.23 -4.32
C ASP A 111 -12.33 -4.21 -5.78
N ARG A 112 -11.30 -3.45 -6.09
CA ARG A 112 -10.77 -3.35 -7.46
C ARG A 112 -10.15 -4.64 -7.98
N LEU A 113 -9.45 -5.37 -7.10
CA LEU A 113 -8.75 -6.63 -7.42
C LEU A 113 -9.27 -7.81 -6.61
N THR A 114 -10.11 -7.57 -5.61
CA THR A 114 -10.64 -8.61 -4.71
C THR A 114 -12.15 -8.42 -4.61
N PRO A 115 -12.97 -9.41 -4.95
CA PRO A 115 -14.43 -9.31 -4.80
C PRO A 115 -14.84 -8.96 -3.38
N TRP A 116 -15.92 -8.17 -3.24
CA TRP A 116 -16.37 -7.72 -1.93
C TRP A 116 -16.70 -8.87 -0.98
N GLU A 117 -17.28 -9.96 -1.46
CA GLU A 117 -17.63 -11.16 -0.70
C GLU A 117 -16.39 -11.80 -0.02
N VAL A 118 -15.23 -11.72 -0.69
CA VAL A 118 -13.96 -12.18 -0.11
C VAL A 118 -13.49 -11.24 1.00
N ILE A 119 -13.68 -9.93 0.82
CA ILE A 119 -13.37 -8.93 1.85
C ILE A 119 -14.28 -9.12 3.07
N GLU A 120 -15.58 -9.34 2.88
CA GLU A 120 -16.54 -9.66 3.95
C GLU A 120 -16.11 -10.89 4.74
N THR A 121 -15.74 -11.97 4.05
CA THR A 121 -15.26 -13.19 4.69
C THR A 121 -14.02 -12.92 5.55
N ARG A 122 -13.04 -12.15 5.03
CA ARG A 122 -11.84 -11.78 5.78
C ARG A 122 -12.17 -10.97 7.03
N LEU A 123 -13.07 -9.98 6.92
CA LEU A 123 -13.53 -9.17 8.05
C LEU A 123 -14.23 -10.02 9.11
N ALA A 124 -15.12 -10.93 8.71
CA ALA A 124 -15.81 -11.83 9.60
C ALA A 124 -14.86 -12.77 10.37
N CYS A 125 -13.90 -13.38 9.65
CA CYS A 125 -12.89 -14.25 10.25
C CYS A 125 -12.00 -13.47 11.25
N ALA A 126 -11.57 -12.26 10.88
CA ALA A 126 -10.75 -11.43 11.74
C ALA A 126 -11.49 -10.99 13.02
N ALA A 127 -12.80 -10.70 12.91
CA ALA A 127 -13.63 -10.38 14.08
C ALA A 127 -13.79 -11.57 15.02
N ARG A 128 -14.09 -12.76 14.48
CA ARG A 128 -14.24 -14.00 15.28
C ARG A 128 -12.93 -14.45 15.92
N GLY A 129 -11.79 -14.24 15.26
CA GLY A 129 -10.46 -14.51 15.80
C GLY A 129 -9.95 -13.46 16.76
N ASP A 130 -10.75 -12.44 17.04
CA ASP A 130 -10.42 -11.28 17.90
C ASP A 130 -9.12 -10.55 17.54
N PHE A 131 -8.74 -10.56 16.26
CA PHE A 131 -7.58 -9.81 15.77
C PHE A 131 -7.75 -8.31 15.96
N ALA A 132 -6.63 -7.62 16.21
CA ALA A 132 -6.55 -6.19 15.92
C ALA A 132 -6.56 -5.99 14.40
N LEU A 133 -7.28 -4.97 13.90
CA LEU A 133 -7.44 -4.76 12.47
C LEU A 133 -6.88 -3.42 12.03
N ALA A 134 -6.06 -3.44 10.97
CA ALA A 134 -5.69 -2.25 10.22
C ALA A 134 -6.44 -2.25 8.88
N LEU A 135 -7.41 -1.34 8.72
CA LEU A 135 -8.23 -1.23 7.52
C LEU A 135 -7.62 -0.20 6.55
N TYR A 136 -7.28 -0.66 5.35
CA TYR A 136 -6.75 0.15 4.25
C TYR A 136 -7.83 0.51 3.24
N ASN A 137 -7.67 1.62 2.55
CA ASN A 137 -8.59 2.08 1.51
C ASN A 137 -10.06 2.16 2.00
N PRO A 138 -10.33 2.79 3.16
CA PRO A 138 -11.64 2.74 3.83
C PRO A 138 -12.75 3.42 3.03
N SER A 139 -12.40 4.33 2.11
CA SER A 139 -13.37 4.99 1.23
C SER A 139 -12.73 5.53 -0.04
N SER A 140 -13.55 5.77 -1.07
CA SER A 140 -13.21 6.51 -2.28
C SER A 140 -14.49 7.13 -2.88
N LYS A 141 -14.36 7.95 -3.93
CA LYS A 141 -15.53 8.53 -4.62
C LYS A 141 -16.57 7.48 -5.05
N GLY A 142 -16.11 6.30 -5.50
CA GLY A 142 -17.00 5.21 -5.91
C GLY A 142 -17.40 4.26 -4.77
N ARG A 143 -16.88 4.46 -3.54
CA ARG A 143 -17.03 3.55 -2.40
C ARG A 143 -17.10 4.34 -1.08
N PRO A 144 -18.07 5.25 -0.92
CA PRO A 144 -18.14 6.10 0.26
C PRO A 144 -18.61 5.36 1.51
N ASP A 145 -19.31 4.23 1.35
CA ASP A 145 -19.98 3.45 2.41
C ASP A 145 -19.21 2.19 2.85
N TYR A 146 -18.03 1.90 2.28
CA TYR A 146 -17.33 0.64 2.53
C TYR A 146 -16.84 0.50 3.97
N LEU A 147 -16.41 1.59 4.61
CA LEU A 147 -16.08 1.57 6.03
C LEU A 147 -17.30 1.23 6.89
N GLN A 148 -18.47 1.78 6.56
CA GLN A 148 -19.71 1.49 7.29
C GLN A 148 -20.14 0.03 7.10
N LYS A 149 -20.00 -0.53 5.90
CA LYS A 149 -20.22 -1.95 5.63
C LYS A 149 -19.29 -2.82 6.46
N ALA A 150 -17.99 -2.50 6.47
CA ALA A 150 -17.00 -3.22 7.27
C ALA A 150 -17.35 -3.20 8.76
N VAL A 151 -17.73 -2.05 9.31
CA VAL A 151 -18.14 -1.93 10.72
C VAL A 151 -19.35 -2.81 11.02
N ARG A 152 -20.37 -2.88 10.14
CA ARG A 152 -21.51 -3.78 10.32
C ARG A 152 -21.08 -5.24 10.39
N ILE A 153 -20.21 -5.69 9.45
CA ILE A 153 -19.70 -7.05 9.42
C ILE A 153 -18.93 -7.38 10.70
N LEU A 154 -18.06 -6.50 11.15
CA LEU A 154 -17.29 -6.68 12.38
C LEU A 154 -18.22 -6.81 13.60
N ARG A 155 -19.23 -5.96 13.73
CA ARG A 155 -20.22 -6.01 14.82
C ARG A 155 -21.05 -7.29 14.82
N THR A 156 -21.50 -7.76 13.65
CA THR A 156 -22.28 -9.01 13.55
C THR A 156 -21.42 -10.26 13.78
N ASN A 157 -20.09 -10.13 13.83
CA ASN A 157 -19.15 -11.24 14.02
C ASN A 157 -18.32 -11.15 15.29
N GLY A 158 -18.76 -10.38 16.30
CA GLY A 158 -18.20 -10.44 17.67
C GLY A 158 -17.58 -9.13 18.18
N LYS A 159 -17.30 -8.15 17.33
CA LYS A 159 -16.84 -6.84 17.83
C LYS A 159 -17.99 -6.04 18.43
N THR A 160 -17.77 -5.44 19.59
CA THR A 160 -18.79 -4.70 20.33
C THR A 160 -18.73 -3.19 20.04
N PRO A 161 -19.77 -2.42 20.41
CA PRO A 161 -19.73 -0.95 20.30
C PRO A 161 -18.59 -0.30 21.09
N GLU A 162 -18.10 -0.96 22.13
CA GLU A 162 -17.02 -0.51 23.01
C GLU A 162 -15.62 -0.81 22.42
N THR A 163 -15.55 -1.52 21.29
CA THR A 163 -14.28 -1.79 20.60
C THR A 163 -13.57 -0.48 20.26
N VAL A 164 -12.37 -0.29 20.80
CA VAL A 164 -11.58 0.93 20.60
C VAL A 164 -11.16 1.02 19.14
N CYS A 165 -11.37 2.18 18.52
CA CYS A 165 -11.02 2.47 17.15
C CYS A 165 -10.19 3.76 17.07
N GLY A 166 -9.15 3.74 16.24
CA GLY A 166 -8.34 4.92 15.93
C GLY A 166 -8.34 5.22 14.43
N ILE A 167 -8.25 6.49 14.07
CA ILE A 167 -8.11 6.94 12.69
C ILE A 167 -6.88 7.83 12.61
N VAL A 168 -5.96 7.48 11.73
CA VAL A 168 -4.76 8.30 11.45
C VAL A 168 -4.82 8.80 10.02
N ARG A 169 -4.53 10.08 9.83
CA ARG A 169 -4.51 10.74 8.51
C ARG A 169 -3.20 11.48 8.33
N ASN A 170 -2.69 11.50 7.10
CA ASN A 170 -1.49 12.27 6.72
C ASN A 170 -0.30 11.99 7.65
N ILE A 171 -0.04 10.71 7.87
CA ILE A 171 1.10 10.28 8.68
C ILE A 171 2.35 10.20 7.79
N GLY A 172 3.45 10.80 8.25
CA GLY A 172 4.73 10.90 7.54
C GLY A 172 5.10 12.33 7.20
#